data_289bc07e976f16a9900b506adc161260
#
_entry.id   289bc07e976f16a9900b506adc161260
#
_cell.length_a   1.000
_cell.length_b   1.000
_cell.length_c   1.000
_cell.angle_alpha   90.00
_cell.angle_beta   90.00
_cell.angle_gamma   90.00
#
_symmetry.space_group_name_H-M   'P 1'
#
loop_
_entity.id
_entity.type
_entity.pdbx_description
1 polymer ?
#
loop_
_entity_poly.entity_id
_entity_poly.type
_entity_poly.pdbx_seq_one_letter_code
_entity_poly.pdbx_strand_id
1 'polypeptide(L)'
;MSANHHFLFITTPKDWYNSRITETTKELIRVKKHILHISLLRIAFFLAGIAAIIIFFHAGTWVLIGAACCTFLPFLILIKLHNRLFARKEWLETQLQINQEELKGLEGDFSDFDEGKEFANPEHPYSFDLDLFGRRSLFQAINRTCTHIGKETIACWMQEHLTEKTLIELRQQAVRDMSERHEFREQFRVMGTVNHGKISDEEEIRRWSESPSDLLQATWVKLALWGVPLINIVLLAGGVTGMCSMSWFGLVFMLFVIISFAIIKRATLVQQAYGEKLKTLNSYAKLITLARQETWKATKLQQLIDRLNIDGHSPAEALMQLSKELDRLDLRNNQLLYVILEGSIFFQLRQVVRIERWKERYGRHLMKWLETVGELDALCSLGTFAYNHPEYTYPSISNKPFQFVATAMGHPLMPAEQCVKNDAIIPSRPFFLIITGANMAGKSTYLRTIGVNYLLACIGCPVCCKQLTLYPAQLITSLRTSDSLTDNESYFFAELKRLKRIIDLLNEGKELFIILDEILKGTNSADKQKGSLDLIRQFMHLQANGIIATHDLLLGTLADQFPEKIRNYCFEADIKDNELSFSYKLREGVAQNMNACFLMKKMGITIQDE
;
A
#
# COMPACT_ATOMS: atom_id res chain seq x y z
N MET A 1 -23.04 -24.99 -9.45
CA MET A 1 -23.79 -25.52 -8.30
C MET A 1 -22.97 -26.63 -7.66
N SER A 2 -22.70 -26.57 -6.39
CA SER A 2 -21.95 -27.48 -5.50
C SER A 2 -20.57 -26.99 -5.04
N ALA A 3 -20.56 -25.98 -4.19
CA ALA A 3 -19.39 -25.61 -3.38
C ALA A 3 -19.79 -24.95 -2.02
N ASN A 4 -20.96 -25.26 -1.47
CA ASN A 4 -21.49 -24.54 -0.29
C ASN A 4 -21.67 -25.41 0.97
N HIS A 5 -20.79 -26.35 1.29
CA HIS A 5 -21.01 -27.18 2.48
C HIS A 5 -19.81 -27.41 3.42
N HIS A 6 -18.78 -26.52 3.43
CA HIS A 6 -17.67 -26.71 4.38
C HIS A 6 -17.29 -25.46 5.21
N PHE A 7 -18.12 -24.42 5.26
CA PHE A 7 -17.78 -23.14 5.92
C PHE A 7 -18.32 -22.93 7.34
N LEU A 8 -18.63 -23.98 8.10
CA LEU A 8 -19.33 -23.85 9.38
C LEU A 8 -18.43 -23.81 10.64
N PHE A 9 -17.10 -23.84 10.54
CA PHE A 9 -16.22 -23.81 11.73
C PHE A 9 -14.88 -23.09 11.54
N ILE A 10 -14.81 -22.02 10.74
CA ILE A 10 -13.60 -21.19 10.73
C ILE A 10 -13.79 -20.09 11.78
N THR A 11 -13.26 -20.31 12.98
CA THR A 11 -13.45 -19.43 14.13
C THR A 11 -12.35 -18.38 14.30
N THR A 12 -11.17 -18.60 13.73
CA THR A 12 -10.01 -17.70 13.89
C THR A 12 -9.33 -17.35 12.55
N PRO A 13 -8.65 -16.20 12.45
CA PRO A 13 -7.82 -15.87 11.28
C PRO A 13 -6.78 -16.95 10.95
N LYS A 14 -6.15 -17.52 11.97
CA LYS A 14 -5.15 -18.60 11.83
C LYS A 14 -5.73 -19.85 11.16
N ASP A 15 -6.95 -20.24 11.54
CA ASP A 15 -7.62 -21.41 10.95
C ASP A 15 -7.95 -21.16 9.48
N TRP A 16 -8.40 -19.95 9.15
CA TRP A 16 -8.70 -19.57 7.78
C TRP A 16 -7.45 -19.65 6.88
N TYR A 17 -6.33 -19.01 7.28
CA TYR A 17 -5.09 -19.06 6.51
C TYR A 17 -4.55 -20.49 6.34
N ASN A 18 -4.59 -21.33 7.38
CA ASN A 18 -4.18 -22.72 7.31
C ASN A 18 -5.05 -23.54 6.34
N SER A 19 -6.37 -23.32 6.36
CA SER A 19 -7.30 -23.96 5.42
C SER A 19 -6.97 -23.57 3.97
N ARG A 20 -6.76 -22.26 3.72
CA ARG A 20 -6.40 -21.74 2.38
C ARG A 20 -5.07 -22.29 1.88
N ILE A 21 -4.04 -22.34 2.74
CA ILE A 21 -2.73 -22.92 2.42
C ILE A 21 -2.90 -24.39 2.01
N THR A 22 -3.67 -25.16 2.76
CA THR A 22 -3.91 -26.59 2.50
C THR A 22 -4.63 -26.81 1.17
N GLU A 23 -5.70 -26.04 0.93
CA GLU A 23 -6.50 -26.13 -0.31
C GLU A 23 -5.68 -25.72 -1.53
N THR A 24 -5.02 -24.55 -1.45
CA THR A 24 -4.19 -24.01 -2.54
C THR A 24 -3.03 -24.95 -2.89
N THR A 25 -2.40 -25.56 -1.89
CA THR A 25 -1.31 -26.54 -2.10
C THR A 25 -1.80 -27.77 -2.85
N LYS A 26 -2.97 -28.31 -2.48
CA LYS A 26 -3.57 -29.46 -3.20
C LYS A 26 -3.88 -29.12 -4.66
N GLU A 27 -4.45 -27.95 -4.92
CA GLU A 27 -4.76 -27.50 -6.28
C GLU A 27 -3.47 -27.26 -7.09
N LEU A 28 -2.46 -26.63 -6.50
CA LEU A 28 -1.16 -26.37 -7.13
C LEU A 28 -0.48 -27.67 -7.59
N ILE A 29 -0.52 -28.72 -6.76
CA ILE A 29 0.02 -30.04 -7.14
C ILE A 29 -0.72 -30.62 -8.35
N ARG A 30 -2.05 -30.49 -8.40
CA ARG A 30 -2.85 -30.94 -9.56
C ARG A 30 -2.51 -30.17 -10.83
N VAL A 31 -2.42 -28.84 -10.74
CA VAL A 31 -2.07 -27.97 -11.86
C VAL A 31 -0.66 -28.28 -12.38
N LYS A 32 0.34 -28.49 -11.49
CA LYS A 32 1.71 -28.88 -11.89
C LYS A 32 1.72 -30.23 -12.64
N LYS A 33 0.92 -31.20 -12.23
CA LYS A 33 0.77 -32.48 -12.95
C LYS A 33 0.15 -32.28 -14.34
N HIS A 34 -0.90 -31.46 -14.46
CA HIS A 34 -1.52 -31.16 -15.75
C HIS A 34 -0.55 -30.43 -16.70
N ILE A 35 0.25 -29.48 -16.19
CA ILE A 35 1.30 -28.80 -16.97
C ILE A 35 2.29 -29.82 -17.55
N LEU A 36 2.75 -30.79 -16.75
CA LEU A 36 3.66 -31.82 -17.20
C LEU A 36 3.05 -32.68 -18.34
N HIS A 37 1.79 -33.16 -18.18
CA HIS A 37 1.11 -33.94 -19.22
C HIS A 37 0.96 -33.13 -20.51
N ILE A 38 0.54 -31.87 -20.45
CA ILE A 38 0.37 -31.02 -21.63
C ILE A 38 1.71 -30.72 -22.28
N SER A 39 2.79 -30.54 -21.51
CA SER A 39 4.14 -30.34 -22.03
C SER A 39 4.60 -31.58 -22.82
N LEU A 40 4.38 -32.79 -22.31
CA LEU A 40 4.70 -34.03 -23.01
C LEU A 40 3.88 -34.19 -24.28
N LEU A 41 2.56 -33.92 -24.24
CA LEU A 41 1.70 -33.94 -25.40
C LEU A 41 2.14 -32.95 -26.49
N ARG A 42 2.55 -31.74 -26.12
CA ARG A 42 3.09 -30.73 -27.05
C ARG A 42 4.33 -31.24 -27.78
N ILE A 43 5.27 -31.84 -27.05
CA ILE A 43 6.47 -32.44 -27.65
C ILE A 43 6.08 -33.55 -28.59
N ALA A 44 5.18 -34.44 -28.20
CA ALA A 44 4.70 -35.55 -29.03
C ALA A 44 4.04 -35.05 -30.34
N PHE A 45 3.14 -34.07 -30.27
CA PHE A 45 2.50 -33.50 -31.47
C PHE A 45 3.50 -32.73 -32.35
N PHE A 46 4.48 -32.05 -31.77
CA PHE A 46 5.53 -31.39 -32.54
C PHE A 46 6.39 -32.41 -33.32
N LEU A 47 6.85 -33.46 -32.64
CA LEU A 47 7.63 -34.53 -33.28
C LEU A 47 6.81 -35.29 -34.33
N ALA A 48 5.52 -35.56 -34.03
CA ALA A 48 4.59 -36.15 -34.99
C ALA A 48 4.39 -35.29 -36.25
N GLY A 49 4.37 -33.95 -36.07
CA GLY A 49 4.31 -32.97 -37.16
C GLY A 49 5.52 -33.04 -38.07
N ILE A 50 6.74 -33.08 -37.49
CA ILE A 50 7.97 -33.25 -38.26
C ILE A 50 7.97 -34.57 -39.00
N ALA A 51 7.62 -35.67 -38.33
CA ALA A 51 7.54 -37.00 -38.95
C ALA A 51 6.52 -37.04 -40.10
N ALA A 52 5.33 -36.44 -39.90
CA ALA A 52 4.31 -36.33 -40.93
C ALA A 52 4.79 -35.56 -42.18
N ILE A 53 5.50 -34.47 -42.01
CA ILE A 53 6.10 -33.73 -43.12
C ILE A 53 7.10 -34.59 -43.89
N ILE A 54 7.97 -35.35 -43.21
CA ILE A 54 8.98 -36.22 -43.82
C ILE A 54 8.30 -37.38 -44.58
N ILE A 55 7.33 -38.04 -43.95
CA ILE A 55 6.67 -39.24 -44.54
C ILE A 55 5.81 -38.85 -45.75
N PHE A 56 5.05 -37.78 -45.68
CA PHE A 56 4.09 -37.36 -46.69
C PHE A 56 4.66 -36.36 -47.71
N PHE A 57 5.96 -36.09 -47.68
CA PHE A 57 6.60 -35.12 -48.57
C PHE A 57 6.37 -35.43 -50.07
N HIS A 58 6.33 -36.72 -50.43
CA HIS A 58 6.11 -37.16 -51.80
C HIS A 58 4.66 -37.60 -52.11
N ALA A 59 3.73 -37.53 -51.15
CA ALA A 59 2.36 -38.05 -51.30
C ALA A 59 1.37 -37.05 -51.92
N GLY A 60 1.86 -35.89 -52.37
CA GLY A 60 1.06 -34.82 -52.97
C GLY A 60 0.70 -33.68 -52.00
N THR A 61 0.52 -32.47 -52.56
CA THR A 61 0.39 -31.23 -51.80
C THR A 61 -0.80 -31.22 -50.84
N TRP A 62 -1.93 -31.74 -51.23
CA TRP A 62 -3.14 -31.79 -50.40
C TRP A 62 -3.02 -32.74 -49.20
N VAL A 63 -2.34 -33.86 -49.38
CA VAL A 63 -2.09 -34.84 -48.31
C VAL A 63 -1.12 -34.26 -47.28
N LEU A 64 -0.06 -33.57 -47.74
CA LEU A 64 0.90 -32.90 -46.90
C LEU A 64 0.24 -31.80 -46.07
N ILE A 65 -0.60 -30.94 -46.69
CA ILE A 65 -1.35 -29.90 -45.98
C ILE A 65 -2.29 -30.51 -44.93
N GLY A 66 -3.03 -31.57 -45.29
CA GLY A 66 -3.90 -32.26 -44.34
C GLY A 66 -3.16 -32.84 -43.15
N ALA A 67 -2.03 -33.51 -43.37
CA ALA A 67 -1.18 -34.08 -42.32
C ALA A 67 -0.56 -32.96 -41.40
N ALA A 68 -0.11 -31.88 -42.01
CA ALA A 68 0.37 -30.71 -41.25
C ALA A 68 -0.74 -30.10 -40.41
N CYS A 69 -1.92 -29.87 -40.94
CA CYS A 69 -3.06 -29.33 -40.19
C CYS A 69 -3.46 -30.24 -39.03
N CYS A 70 -3.50 -31.57 -39.23
CA CYS A 70 -3.84 -32.52 -38.16
C CYS A 70 -2.85 -32.53 -36.98
N THR A 71 -1.60 -32.14 -37.20
CA THR A 71 -0.56 -32.11 -36.15
C THR A 71 -0.37 -30.73 -35.56
N PHE A 72 -0.31 -29.68 -36.38
CA PHE A 72 -0.06 -28.31 -35.91
C PHE A 72 -1.28 -27.68 -35.24
N LEU A 73 -2.49 -27.99 -35.64
CA LEU A 73 -3.69 -27.40 -35.04
C LEU A 73 -3.87 -27.82 -33.55
N PRO A 74 -3.78 -29.13 -33.21
CA PRO A 74 -3.73 -29.55 -31.80
C PRO A 74 -2.54 -28.95 -31.04
N PHE A 75 -1.37 -28.85 -31.66
CA PHE A 75 -0.20 -28.22 -31.04
C PHE A 75 -0.47 -26.77 -30.64
N LEU A 76 -1.10 -25.97 -31.49
CA LEU A 76 -1.48 -24.58 -31.17
C LEU A 76 -2.51 -24.51 -30.04
N ILE A 77 -3.49 -25.42 -30.02
CA ILE A 77 -4.46 -25.51 -28.93
C ILE A 77 -3.77 -25.86 -27.62
N LEU A 78 -2.83 -26.82 -27.64
CA LEU A 78 -2.05 -27.19 -26.45
C LEU A 78 -1.15 -26.02 -25.94
N ILE A 79 -0.60 -25.19 -26.82
CA ILE A 79 0.12 -23.98 -26.42
C ILE A 79 -0.82 -23.04 -25.62
N LYS A 80 -2.02 -22.78 -26.13
CA LYS A 80 -2.99 -21.92 -25.47
C LYS A 80 -3.42 -22.47 -24.10
N LEU A 81 -3.62 -23.77 -24.01
CA LEU A 81 -3.98 -24.46 -22.78
C LEU A 81 -2.81 -24.44 -21.78
N HIS A 82 -1.59 -24.69 -22.25
CA HIS A 82 -0.38 -24.61 -21.46
C HIS A 82 -0.20 -23.21 -20.81
N ASN A 83 -0.35 -22.13 -21.60
CA ASN A 83 -0.23 -20.76 -21.10
C ASN A 83 -1.32 -20.45 -20.04
N ARG A 84 -2.54 -20.94 -20.22
CA ARG A 84 -3.61 -20.81 -19.21
C ARG A 84 -3.26 -21.52 -17.90
N LEU A 85 -2.70 -22.72 -17.98
CA LEU A 85 -2.27 -23.47 -16.79
C LEU A 85 -1.08 -22.81 -16.09
N PHE A 86 -0.15 -22.22 -16.84
CA PHE A 86 0.94 -21.44 -16.25
C PHE A 86 0.44 -20.20 -15.51
N ALA A 87 -0.50 -19.44 -16.08
CA ALA A 87 -1.13 -18.32 -15.41
C ALA A 87 -1.88 -18.77 -14.13
N ARG A 88 -2.56 -19.95 -14.17
CA ARG A 88 -3.22 -20.52 -12.98
C ARG A 88 -2.20 -20.96 -11.93
N LYS A 89 -1.08 -21.54 -12.34
CA LYS A 89 0.03 -21.90 -11.44
C LYS A 89 0.58 -20.67 -10.74
N GLU A 90 0.89 -19.61 -11.47
CA GLU A 90 1.41 -18.35 -10.94
C GLU A 90 0.44 -17.73 -9.91
N TRP A 91 -0.85 -17.73 -10.25
CA TRP A 91 -1.90 -17.30 -9.32
C TRP A 91 -1.89 -18.10 -8.01
N LEU A 92 -1.84 -19.43 -8.09
CA LEU A 92 -1.84 -20.30 -6.91
C LEU A 92 -0.55 -20.19 -6.10
N GLU A 93 0.60 -20.01 -6.75
CA GLU A 93 1.89 -19.79 -6.05
C GLU A 93 1.87 -18.46 -5.29
N THR A 94 1.37 -17.39 -5.90
CA THR A 94 1.20 -16.09 -5.23
C THR A 94 0.20 -16.17 -4.08
N GLN A 95 -0.94 -16.83 -4.28
CA GLN A 95 -1.94 -17.02 -3.23
C GLN A 95 -1.37 -17.81 -2.04
N LEU A 96 -0.62 -18.85 -2.30
CA LEU A 96 0.05 -19.65 -1.27
C LEU A 96 1.03 -18.79 -0.47
N GLN A 97 1.88 -18.03 -1.17
CA GLN A 97 2.87 -17.13 -0.56
C GLN A 97 2.19 -16.10 0.35
N ILE A 98 1.15 -15.41 -0.15
CA ILE A 98 0.42 -14.39 0.61
C ILE A 98 -0.15 -14.97 1.92
N ASN A 99 -0.77 -16.15 1.86
CA ASN A 99 -1.35 -16.77 3.06
C ASN A 99 -0.26 -17.25 4.05
N GLN A 100 0.91 -17.69 3.56
CA GLN A 100 2.05 -18.04 4.41
C GLN A 100 2.66 -16.82 5.09
N GLU A 101 2.78 -15.69 4.39
CA GLU A 101 3.24 -14.41 4.94
C GLU A 101 2.29 -13.92 6.04
N GLU A 102 0.97 -13.96 5.80
CA GLU A 102 -0.02 -13.57 6.81
C GLU A 102 0.02 -14.47 8.05
N LEU A 103 0.24 -15.77 7.88
CA LEU A 103 0.38 -16.67 9.01
C LEU A 103 1.59 -16.34 9.89
N LYS A 104 2.74 -15.98 9.27
CA LYS A 104 3.92 -15.48 10.00
C LYS A 104 3.61 -14.12 10.68
N GLY A 105 2.90 -13.23 9.99
CA GLY A 105 2.47 -11.95 10.53
C GLY A 105 1.60 -12.09 11.78
N LEU A 106 0.71 -13.09 11.86
CA LEU A 106 -0.06 -13.40 13.06
C LEU A 106 0.82 -13.84 14.24
N GLU A 107 2.02 -14.37 13.99
CA GLU A 107 3.01 -14.75 14.99
C GLU A 107 3.96 -13.59 15.36
N GLY A 108 3.74 -12.40 14.77
CA GLY A 108 4.53 -11.18 15.02
C GLY A 108 5.78 -11.04 14.15
N ASP A 109 5.97 -11.91 13.16
CA ASP A 109 7.05 -11.77 12.18
C ASP A 109 6.55 -11.04 10.91
N PHE A 110 6.94 -9.78 10.81
CA PHE A 110 6.58 -8.90 9.68
C PHE A 110 7.71 -8.75 8.66
N SER A 111 8.77 -9.57 8.72
CA SER A 111 9.98 -9.40 7.90
C SER A 111 9.74 -9.53 6.39
N ASP A 112 8.70 -10.27 5.99
CA ASP A 112 8.34 -10.46 4.58
C ASP A 112 7.55 -9.27 4.00
N PHE A 113 7.11 -8.31 4.82
CA PHE A 113 6.34 -7.15 4.39
C PHE A 113 7.22 -5.90 4.22
N ASP A 114 6.78 -5.03 3.31
CA ASP A 114 7.46 -3.77 3.02
C ASP A 114 7.49 -2.84 4.23
N GLU A 115 8.67 -2.35 4.57
CA GLU A 115 8.90 -1.52 5.75
C GLU A 115 8.62 -0.02 5.55
N GLY A 116 8.37 0.43 4.32
CA GLY A 116 8.07 1.84 4.01
C GLY A 116 9.17 2.82 4.39
N LYS A 117 10.43 2.40 4.33
CA LYS A 117 11.58 3.20 4.76
C LYS A 117 11.69 4.55 4.03
N GLU A 118 11.26 4.63 2.79
CA GLU A 118 11.23 5.84 1.96
C GLU A 118 10.32 6.94 2.52
N PHE A 119 9.36 6.59 3.38
CA PHE A 119 8.45 7.55 4.03
C PHE A 119 8.96 8.04 5.39
N ALA A 120 10.10 7.54 5.86
CA ALA A 120 10.66 7.95 7.13
C ALA A 120 11.16 9.39 7.07
N ASN A 121 10.60 10.24 7.95
CA ASN A 121 10.96 11.64 8.04
C ASN A 121 11.17 12.01 9.53
N PRO A 122 12.42 12.29 9.96
CA PRO A 122 12.73 12.68 11.35
C PRO A 122 12.08 13.99 11.79
N GLU A 123 11.80 14.91 10.86
CA GLU A 123 11.19 16.20 11.17
C GLU A 123 9.65 16.14 11.28
N HIS A 124 9.07 15.00 10.94
CA HIS A 124 7.62 14.85 11.02
C HIS A 124 7.13 14.95 12.47
N PRO A 125 5.96 15.56 12.74
CA PRO A 125 5.47 15.81 14.09
C PRO A 125 5.39 14.60 15.03
N TYR A 126 5.23 13.36 14.49
CA TYR A 126 5.10 12.16 15.32
C TYR A 126 5.60 10.86 14.64
N SER A 127 5.76 10.81 13.31
CA SER A 127 5.98 9.53 12.62
C SER A 127 7.28 8.84 13.02
N PHE A 128 8.33 9.61 13.21
CA PHE A 128 9.64 9.10 13.65
C PHE A 128 9.63 8.66 15.11
N ASP A 129 8.99 9.40 15.98
CA ASP A 129 8.89 9.11 17.42
C ASP A 129 8.10 7.83 17.71
N LEU A 130 7.06 7.58 16.90
CA LEU A 130 6.16 6.44 17.05
C LEU A 130 6.60 5.21 16.25
N ASP A 131 7.77 5.21 15.63
CA ASP A 131 8.28 4.13 14.80
C ASP A 131 7.27 3.69 13.70
N LEU A 132 6.70 4.70 12.98
CA LEU A 132 5.67 4.39 11.98
C LEU A 132 6.24 3.73 10.74
N PHE A 133 7.48 4.01 10.34
CA PHE A 133 8.14 3.52 9.13
C PHE A 133 9.47 2.88 9.45
N GLY A 134 9.89 1.92 8.64
CA GLY A 134 11.11 1.15 8.81
C GLY A 134 10.87 -0.24 9.38
N ARG A 135 11.96 -0.91 9.73
CA ARG A 135 11.92 -2.29 10.22
C ARG A 135 11.15 -2.40 11.56
N ARG A 136 10.26 -3.38 11.66
CA ARG A 136 9.36 -3.62 12.81
C ARG A 136 8.46 -2.42 13.14
N SER A 137 8.12 -1.64 12.14
CA SER A 137 7.26 -0.47 12.27
C SER A 137 5.77 -0.81 12.21
N LEU A 138 4.94 0.18 12.56
CA LEU A 138 3.49 0.05 12.41
C LEU A 138 3.09 -0.11 10.94
N PHE A 139 3.74 0.60 10.02
CA PHE A 139 3.52 0.47 8.58
C PHE A 139 3.79 -0.95 8.10
N GLN A 140 4.92 -1.54 8.48
CA GLN A 140 5.26 -2.92 8.11
C GLN A 140 4.23 -3.93 8.62
N ALA A 141 3.67 -3.70 9.82
CA ALA A 141 2.63 -4.55 10.38
C ALA A 141 1.28 -4.43 9.67
N ILE A 142 0.96 -3.26 9.09
CA ILE A 142 -0.33 -2.97 8.46
C ILE A 142 -0.30 -3.12 6.94
N ASN A 143 0.78 -2.68 6.28
CA ASN A 143 0.82 -2.58 4.82
C ASN A 143 0.70 -3.95 4.13
N ARG A 144 -0.36 -4.10 3.33
CA ARG A 144 -0.66 -5.27 2.49
C ARG A 144 -1.03 -4.84 1.07
N THR A 145 -0.67 -3.62 0.71
CA THR A 145 -1.02 -3.06 -0.60
C THR A 145 -0.30 -3.77 -1.73
N CYS A 146 -0.98 -3.89 -2.85
CA CYS A 146 -0.47 -4.47 -4.09
C CYS A 146 -0.30 -3.42 -5.21
N THR A 147 -0.61 -2.15 -4.93
CA THR A 147 -0.40 -1.02 -5.84
C THR A 147 0.48 0.03 -5.18
N HIS A 148 1.23 0.79 -5.98
CA HIS A 148 2.09 1.84 -5.46
C HIS A 148 1.26 2.99 -4.86
N ILE A 149 0.20 3.42 -5.56
CA ILE A 149 -0.72 4.46 -5.06
C ILE A 149 -1.38 4.01 -3.75
N GLY A 150 -1.72 2.73 -3.61
CA GLY A 150 -2.24 2.19 -2.34
C GLY A 150 -1.24 2.29 -1.20
N LYS A 151 0.03 1.97 -1.47
CA LYS A 151 1.14 2.10 -0.52
C LYS A 151 1.33 3.55 -0.08
N GLU A 152 1.38 4.49 -1.03
CA GLU A 152 1.46 5.93 -0.74
C GLU A 152 0.24 6.43 0.05
N THR A 153 -0.94 5.93 -0.26
CA THR A 153 -2.18 6.29 0.42
C THR A 153 -2.14 5.91 1.91
N ILE A 154 -1.69 4.69 2.24
CA ILE A 154 -1.52 4.28 3.65
C ILE A 154 -0.48 5.14 4.35
N ALA A 155 0.66 5.38 3.71
CA ALA A 155 1.72 6.22 4.27
C ALA A 155 1.21 7.64 4.55
N CYS A 156 0.48 8.24 3.60
CA CYS A 156 -0.16 9.53 3.75
C CYS A 156 -1.17 9.53 4.92
N TRP A 157 -2.04 8.51 5.03
CA TRP A 157 -3.00 8.43 6.14
C TRP A 157 -2.33 8.27 7.50
N MET A 158 -1.14 7.64 7.56
CA MET A 158 -0.36 7.54 8.80
C MET A 158 0.38 8.83 9.12
N GLN A 159 0.77 9.64 8.13
CA GLN A 159 1.42 10.93 8.31
C GLN A 159 0.41 12.07 8.52
N GLU A 160 -0.75 11.98 7.88
CA GLU A 160 -1.82 12.97 7.94
C GLU A 160 -3.13 12.31 8.38
N HIS A 161 -3.22 12.04 9.69
CA HIS A 161 -4.41 11.41 10.25
C HIS A 161 -5.62 12.36 10.25
N LEU A 162 -6.83 11.78 10.26
CA LEU A 162 -8.06 12.54 10.30
C LEU A 162 -8.28 13.18 11.68
N THR A 163 -8.81 14.40 11.66
CA THR A 163 -9.22 15.15 12.86
C THR A 163 -10.73 15.42 12.87
N GLU A 164 -11.46 14.99 11.84
CA GLU A 164 -12.90 15.14 11.75
C GLU A 164 -13.61 13.83 12.09
N LYS A 165 -14.49 13.87 13.09
CA LYS A 165 -15.24 12.70 13.57
C LYS A 165 -15.98 11.97 12.45
N THR A 166 -16.72 12.68 11.63
CA THR A 166 -17.53 12.10 10.56
C THR A 166 -16.70 11.30 9.57
N LEU A 167 -15.53 11.84 9.19
CA LEU A 167 -14.61 11.17 8.26
C LEU A 167 -13.97 9.93 8.88
N ILE A 168 -13.63 9.99 10.18
CA ILE A 168 -13.10 8.83 10.91
C ILE A 168 -14.16 7.73 10.98
N GLU A 169 -15.39 8.05 11.37
CA GLU A 169 -16.48 7.07 11.48
C GLU A 169 -16.83 6.43 10.12
N LEU A 170 -16.83 7.21 9.04
CA LEU A 170 -17.00 6.69 7.68
C LEU A 170 -15.88 5.71 7.29
N ARG A 171 -14.62 6.03 7.66
CA ARG A 171 -13.50 5.13 7.39
C ARG A 171 -13.55 3.89 8.28
N GLN A 172 -13.94 4.00 9.55
CA GLN A 172 -14.15 2.86 10.44
C GLN A 172 -15.18 1.88 9.86
N GLN A 173 -16.31 2.39 9.36
CA GLN A 173 -17.34 1.55 8.72
C GLN A 173 -16.79 0.84 7.49
N ALA A 174 -15.99 1.54 6.67
CA ALA A 174 -15.36 0.96 5.48
C ALA A 174 -14.34 -0.14 5.86
N VAL A 175 -13.49 0.10 6.86
CA VAL A 175 -12.53 -0.89 7.36
C VAL A 175 -13.25 -2.11 7.94
N ARG A 176 -14.35 -1.91 8.67
CA ARG A 176 -15.16 -3.01 9.22
C ARG A 176 -15.81 -3.83 8.11
N ASP A 177 -16.47 -3.20 7.13
CA ASP A 177 -17.07 -3.91 5.97
C ASP A 177 -15.98 -4.68 5.18
N MET A 178 -14.82 -4.05 4.99
CA MET A 178 -13.69 -4.68 4.31
C MET A 178 -13.11 -5.85 5.12
N SER A 179 -13.08 -5.78 6.46
CA SER A 179 -12.56 -6.86 7.32
C SER A 179 -13.41 -8.14 7.23
N GLU A 180 -14.71 -8.03 7.00
CA GLU A 180 -15.62 -9.17 6.83
C GLU A 180 -15.42 -9.90 5.49
N ARG A 181 -14.71 -9.28 4.52
CA ARG A 181 -14.57 -9.78 3.13
C ARG A 181 -13.19 -10.39 2.87
N HIS A 182 -12.85 -11.39 3.63
CA HIS A 182 -11.52 -12.02 3.56
C HIS A 182 -11.20 -12.63 2.18
N GLU A 183 -12.17 -13.24 1.50
CA GLU A 183 -11.97 -13.78 0.13
C GLU A 183 -11.70 -12.68 -0.90
N PHE A 184 -12.44 -11.56 -0.81
CA PHE A 184 -12.22 -10.41 -1.68
C PHE A 184 -10.82 -9.83 -1.49
N ARG A 185 -10.39 -9.59 -0.24
CA ARG A 185 -9.04 -9.04 0.04
C ARG A 185 -7.93 -9.96 -0.46
N GLU A 186 -8.06 -11.27 -0.25
CA GLU A 186 -7.12 -12.26 -0.78
C GLU A 186 -7.04 -12.16 -2.31
N GLN A 187 -8.19 -12.21 -3.01
CA GLN A 187 -8.25 -12.14 -4.46
C GLN A 187 -7.70 -10.82 -5.00
N PHE A 188 -8.04 -9.70 -4.35
CA PHE A 188 -7.56 -8.37 -4.72
C PHE A 188 -6.04 -8.30 -4.64
N ARG A 189 -5.45 -8.73 -3.52
CA ARG A 189 -4.01 -8.74 -3.32
C ARG A 189 -3.30 -9.70 -4.29
N VAL A 190 -3.78 -10.92 -4.48
CA VAL A 190 -3.22 -11.87 -5.45
C VAL A 190 -3.24 -11.29 -6.86
N MET A 191 -4.37 -10.71 -7.27
CA MET A 191 -4.55 -10.12 -8.60
C MET A 191 -3.61 -8.95 -8.86
N GLY A 192 -3.44 -8.07 -7.88
CA GLY A 192 -2.50 -6.96 -7.94
C GLY A 192 -1.04 -7.45 -7.99
N THR A 193 -0.68 -8.42 -7.14
CA THR A 193 0.69 -8.94 -7.05
C THR A 193 1.14 -9.69 -8.30
N VAL A 194 0.30 -10.58 -8.87
CA VAL A 194 0.61 -11.34 -10.10
C VAL A 194 0.85 -10.41 -11.30
N ASN A 195 0.16 -9.27 -11.34
CA ASN A 195 0.26 -8.34 -12.46
C ASN A 195 1.03 -7.06 -12.08
N HIS A 196 1.85 -7.11 -11.03
CA HIS A 196 2.58 -5.95 -10.52
C HIS A 196 3.49 -5.34 -11.60
N GLY A 197 3.34 -4.04 -11.85
CA GLY A 197 4.22 -3.22 -12.68
C GLY A 197 5.36 -2.60 -11.84
N LYS A 198 6.26 -1.87 -12.50
CA LYS A 198 7.31 -1.12 -11.79
C LYS A 198 6.72 0.17 -11.18
N ILE A 199 7.31 0.62 -10.07
CA ILE A 199 6.93 1.88 -9.37
C ILE A 199 6.95 3.09 -10.32
N SER A 200 7.95 3.16 -11.21
CA SER A 200 8.07 4.24 -12.22
C SER A 200 6.89 4.31 -13.20
N ASP A 201 6.11 3.23 -13.33
CA ASP A 201 5.07 3.15 -14.36
C ASP A 201 3.88 4.06 -14.06
N GLU A 202 3.48 4.21 -12.80
CA GLU A 202 2.31 5.02 -12.41
C GLU A 202 2.58 6.52 -12.60
N GLU A 203 3.76 7.00 -12.24
CA GLU A 203 4.14 8.41 -12.45
C GLU A 203 4.29 8.75 -13.93
N GLU A 204 4.84 7.83 -14.71
CA GLU A 204 4.93 8.00 -16.15
C GLU A 204 3.56 7.94 -16.84
N ILE A 205 2.64 7.09 -16.35
CA ILE A 205 1.23 7.07 -16.80
C ILE A 205 0.57 8.42 -16.52
N ARG A 206 0.84 9.03 -15.36
CA ARG A 206 0.36 10.39 -15.02
C ARG A 206 0.86 11.40 -16.03
N ARG A 207 2.18 11.50 -16.23
CA ARG A 207 2.78 12.44 -17.18
C ARG A 207 2.25 12.26 -18.59
N TRP A 208 2.05 11.02 -19.02
CA TRP A 208 1.47 10.72 -20.32
C TRP A 208 0.02 11.15 -20.43
N SER A 209 -0.80 10.87 -19.42
CA SER A 209 -2.23 11.21 -19.46
C SER A 209 -2.47 12.72 -19.57
N GLU A 210 -1.56 13.52 -19.03
CA GLU A 210 -1.60 14.98 -19.02
C GLU A 210 -0.94 15.60 -20.26
N SER A 211 -0.13 14.84 -21.02
CA SER A 211 0.58 15.37 -22.19
C SER A 211 -0.39 15.69 -23.36
N PRO A 212 -0.12 16.74 -24.17
CA PRO A 212 -0.99 17.11 -25.29
C PRO A 212 -0.99 16.03 -26.39
N SER A 213 -2.10 15.92 -27.12
CA SER A 213 -2.30 14.96 -28.23
C SER A 213 -2.10 15.62 -29.59
N ASP A 214 -0.89 16.12 -29.85
CA ASP A 214 -0.55 16.90 -31.08
C ASP A 214 -0.77 16.12 -32.37
N LEU A 215 -0.64 14.79 -32.35
CA LEU A 215 -0.80 13.93 -33.53
C LEU A 215 -2.22 13.89 -34.08
N LEU A 216 -3.25 14.11 -33.24
CA LEU A 216 -4.64 14.08 -33.69
C LEU A 216 -5.03 15.28 -34.53
N GLN A 217 -4.36 16.41 -34.33
CA GLN A 217 -4.60 17.65 -35.05
C GLN A 217 -3.83 17.72 -36.39
N ALA A 218 -2.83 16.88 -36.56
CA ALA A 218 -1.98 16.90 -37.75
C ALA A 218 -2.73 16.39 -39.00
N THR A 219 -2.91 17.26 -40.00
CA THR A 219 -3.61 16.93 -41.25
C THR A 219 -2.92 15.84 -42.05
N TRP A 220 -1.56 15.79 -42.03
CA TRP A 220 -0.79 14.77 -42.72
C TRP A 220 -1.09 13.33 -42.18
N VAL A 221 -1.42 13.20 -40.89
CA VAL A 221 -1.77 11.91 -40.28
C VAL A 221 -3.07 11.38 -40.88
N LYS A 222 -4.08 12.24 -41.04
CA LYS A 222 -5.35 11.88 -41.66
C LYS A 222 -5.17 11.45 -43.11
N LEU A 223 -4.35 12.20 -43.87
CA LEU A 223 -4.01 11.88 -45.26
C LEU A 223 -3.24 10.56 -45.37
N ALA A 224 -2.27 10.31 -44.49
CA ALA A 224 -1.50 9.05 -44.49
C ALA A 224 -2.36 7.84 -44.18
N LEU A 225 -3.25 7.93 -43.19
CA LEU A 225 -4.14 6.82 -42.76
C LEU A 225 -5.11 6.36 -43.86
N TRP A 226 -5.55 7.25 -44.73
CA TRP A 226 -6.46 6.93 -45.83
C TRP A 226 -5.72 6.80 -47.18
N GLY A 227 -4.74 7.63 -47.43
CA GLY A 227 -4.01 7.66 -48.70
C GLY A 227 -3.17 6.39 -48.94
N VAL A 228 -2.45 5.90 -47.92
CA VAL A 228 -1.57 4.73 -48.09
C VAL A 228 -2.36 3.47 -48.47
N PRO A 229 -3.45 3.07 -47.80
CA PRO A 229 -4.24 1.94 -48.24
C PRO A 229 -4.85 2.14 -49.62
N LEU A 230 -5.37 3.35 -49.93
CA LEU A 230 -5.97 3.65 -51.22
C LEU A 230 -4.96 3.50 -52.36
N ILE A 231 -3.76 4.08 -52.23
CA ILE A 231 -2.69 3.97 -53.22
C ILE A 231 -2.28 2.51 -53.42
N ASN A 232 -2.11 1.74 -52.34
CA ASN A 232 -1.79 0.30 -52.44
C ASN A 232 -2.86 -0.48 -53.17
N ILE A 233 -4.16 -0.25 -52.87
CA ILE A 233 -5.28 -0.91 -53.55
C ILE A 233 -5.31 -0.56 -55.05
N VAL A 234 -5.14 0.72 -55.40
CA VAL A 234 -5.16 1.17 -56.81
C VAL A 234 -3.99 0.57 -57.60
N LEU A 235 -2.78 0.59 -57.03
CA LEU A 235 -1.61 0.01 -57.69
C LEU A 235 -1.68 -1.50 -57.79
N LEU A 236 -2.20 -2.20 -56.78
CA LEU A 236 -2.41 -3.63 -56.85
C LEU A 236 -3.46 -4.02 -57.91
N ALA A 237 -4.59 -3.29 -57.92
CA ALA A 237 -5.62 -3.52 -58.94
C ALA A 237 -5.11 -3.22 -60.35
N GLY A 238 -4.38 -2.10 -60.55
CA GLY A 238 -3.75 -1.79 -61.84
C GLY A 238 -2.72 -2.81 -62.27
N GLY A 239 -1.94 -3.37 -61.34
CA GLY A 239 -0.99 -4.46 -61.62
C GLY A 239 -1.66 -5.77 -62.02
N VAL A 240 -2.76 -6.14 -61.31
CA VAL A 240 -3.54 -7.37 -61.63
C VAL A 240 -4.28 -7.23 -62.98
N THR A 241 -4.80 -6.05 -63.29
CA THR A 241 -5.51 -5.81 -64.56
C THR A 241 -4.57 -5.58 -65.76
N GLY A 242 -3.26 -5.52 -65.52
CA GLY A 242 -2.28 -5.26 -66.56
C GLY A 242 -2.16 -3.80 -67.02
N MET A 243 -2.85 -2.87 -66.36
CA MET A 243 -2.80 -1.41 -66.66
C MET A 243 -1.48 -0.76 -66.21
N CYS A 244 -0.78 -1.32 -65.24
CA CYS A 244 0.55 -0.91 -64.82
C CYS A 244 1.43 -2.09 -64.43
N SER A 245 2.75 -1.90 -64.44
CA SER A 245 3.68 -2.95 -63.99
C SER A 245 3.54 -3.22 -62.49
N MET A 246 3.51 -4.47 -62.09
CA MET A 246 3.48 -4.91 -60.67
C MET A 246 4.70 -4.40 -59.87
N SER A 247 5.77 -4.07 -60.58
CA SER A 247 6.98 -3.47 -60.00
C SER A 247 6.70 -2.11 -59.31
N TRP A 248 5.74 -1.33 -59.82
CA TRP A 248 5.35 -0.07 -59.22
C TRP A 248 4.66 -0.28 -57.84
N PHE A 249 3.83 -1.29 -57.73
CA PHE A 249 3.26 -1.67 -56.44
C PHE A 249 4.35 -2.03 -55.44
N GLY A 250 5.31 -2.89 -55.82
CA GLY A 250 6.42 -3.30 -54.96
C GLY A 250 7.30 -2.11 -54.51
N LEU A 251 7.60 -1.19 -55.46
CA LEU A 251 8.41 -0.01 -55.15
C LEU A 251 7.73 0.97 -54.19
N VAL A 252 6.45 1.29 -54.43
CA VAL A 252 5.67 2.19 -53.56
C VAL A 252 5.41 1.54 -52.19
N PHE A 253 5.12 0.23 -52.15
CA PHE A 253 4.97 -0.52 -50.91
C PHE A 253 6.26 -0.43 -50.07
N MET A 254 7.43 -0.68 -50.66
CA MET A 254 8.71 -0.56 -49.96
C MET A 254 9.02 0.88 -49.54
N LEU A 255 8.63 1.87 -50.33
CA LEU A 255 8.74 3.27 -49.94
C LEU A 255 7.92 3.58 -48.70
N PHE A 256 6.69 3.05 -48.62
CA PHE A 256 5.84 3.20 -47.43
C PHE A 256 6.43 2.50 -46.19
N VAL A 257 7.05 1.33 -46.33
CA VAL A 257 7.79 0.68 -45.26
C VAL A 257 8.93 1.55 -44.76
N ILE A 258 9.72 2.16 -45.68
CA ILE A 258 10.84 3.05 -45.30
C ILE A 258 10.33 4.32 -44.61
N ILE A 259 9.27 4.95 -45.13
CA ILE A 259 8.63 6.12 -44.50
C ILE A 259 8.11 5.77 -43.12
N SER A 260 7.48 4.58 -42.95
CA SER A 260 7.02 4.09 -41.68
C SER A 260 8.16 4.01 -40.66
N PHE A 261 9.34 3.49 -41.04
CA PHE A 261 10.51 3.46 -40.16
C PHE A 261 10.97 4.87 -39.70
N ALA A 262 10.86 5.88 -40.55
CA ALA A 262 11.21 7.26 -40.20
C ALA A 262 10.21 7.88 -39.21
N ILE A 263 8.90 7.61 -39.38
CA ILE A 263 7.81 8.06 -38.49
C ILE A 263 7.88 7.34 -37.14
N ILE A 264 8.24 6.07 -37.17
CA ILE A 264 8.29 5.17 -35.99
C ILE A 264 9.35 5.61 -34.98
N LYS A 265 10.42 6.29 -35.36
CA LYS A 265 11.41 6.76 -34.38
C LYS A 265 10.77 7.63 -33.27
N ARG A 266 9.72 8.38 -33.62
CA ARG A 266 8.87 9.10 -32.63
C ARG A 266 7.88 8.15 -31.90
N ALA A 267 7.30 7.17 -32.59
CA ALA A 267 6.38 6.19 -32.01
C ALA A 267 7.11 5.17 -31.11
N THR A 268 8.39 4.87 -31.38
CA THR A 268 9.20 3.93 -30.59
C THR A 268 9.53 4.48 -29.20
N LEU A 269 9.73 5.79 -29.06
CA LEU A 269 9.87 6.44 -27.75
C LEU A 269 8.57 6.30 -26.92
N VAL A 270 7.43 6.41 -27.58
CA VAL A 270 6.10 6.15 -27.01
C VAL A 270 5.99 4.66 -26.60
N GLN A 271 6.42 3.72 -27.42
CA GLN A 271 6.26 2.28 -27.20
C GLN A 271 7.19 1.70 -26.14
N GLN A 272 8.46 2.13 -26.07
CA GLN A 272 9.39 1.70 -25.00
C GLN A 272 8.91 2.18 -23.63
N ALA A 273 8.30 3.36 -23.61
CA ALA A 273 7.65 3.88 -22.42
C ALA A 273 6.37 3.10 -22.01
N TYR A 274 5.70 2.37 -22.93
CA TYR A 274 4.36 1.78 -22.67
C TYR A 274 4.33 0.27 -22.52
N GLY A 275 5.31 -0.47 -23.04
CA GLY A 275 5.26 -1.96 -23.04
C GLY A 275 5.23 -2.57 -21.63
N GLU A 276 5.94 -1.97 -20.67
CA GLU A 276 5.91 -2.40 -19.26
C GLU A 276 4.62 -1.93 -18.54
N LYS A 277 4.09 -0.76 -18.92
CA LYS A 277 2.89 -0.14 -18.33
C LYS A 277 1.58 -0.88 -18.64
N LEU A 278 1.58 -1.69 -19.68
CA LEU A 278 0.47 -2.57 -20.05
C LEU A 278 0.03 -3.48 -18.92
N LYS A 279 1.01 -4.08 -18.23
CA LYS A 279 0.71 -4.98 -17.11
C LYS A 279 0.02 -4.23 -15.99
N THR A 280 0.52 -3.04 -15.65
CA THR A 280 -0.05 -2.16 -14.64
C THR A 280 -1.48 -1.78 -14.97
N LEU A 281 -1.76 -1.25 -16.16
CA LEU A 281 -3.12 -0.87 -16.56
C LEU A 281 -4.10 -2.06 -16.61
N ASN A 282 -3.64 -3.23 -17.05
CA ASN A 282 -4.44 -4.45 -17.05
C ASN A 282 -4.73 -4.94 -15.62
N SER A 283 -3.77 -4.79 -14.71
CA SER A 283 -3.97 -5.04 -13.28
C SER A 283 -5.08 -4.16 -12.72
N TYR A 284 -4.99 -2.85 -12.91
CA TYR A 284 -6.02 -1.91 -12.46
C TYR A 284 -7.40 -2.21 -13.04
N ALA A 285 -7.49 -2.57 -14.34
CA ALA A 285 -8.76 -2.96 -14.96
C ALA A 285 -9.40 -4.16 -14.29
N LYS A 286 -8.59 -5.16 -13.92
CA LYS A 286 -9.05 -6.37 -13.22
C LYS A 286 -9.47 -6.04 -11.78
N LEU A 287 -8.69 -5.22 -11.06
CA LEU A 287 -9.00 -4.79 -9.69
C LEU A 287 -10.32 -4.00 -9.65
N ILE A 288 -10.54 -3.08 -10.61
CA ILE A 288 -11.81 -2.36 -10.77
C ILE A 288 -12.97 -3.33 -11.03
N THR A 289 -12.76 -4.30 -11.91
CA THR A 289 -13.80 -5.30 -12.23
C THR A 289 -14.18 -6.09 -10.99
N LEU A 290 -13.19 -6.56 -10.22
CA LEU A 290 -13.39 -7.29 -8.98
C LEU A 290 -14.15 -6.44 -7.96
N ALA A 291 -13.73 -5.19 -7.74
CA ALA A 291 -14.37 -4.29 -6.77
C ALA A 291 -15.83 -3.96 -7.12
N ARG A 292 -16.17 -3.88 -8.41
CA ARG A 292 -17.54 -3.62 -8.89
C ARG A 292 -18.47 -4.83 -8.81
N GLN A 293 -17.94 -6.04 -8.70
CA GLN A 293 -18.74 -7.26 -8.53
C GLN A 293 -19.24 -7.45 -7.10
N GLU A 294 -18.62 -6.75 -6.14
CA GLU A 294 -19.00 -6.82 -4.73
C GLU A 294 -20.17 -5.89 -4.38
N THR A 295 -20.94 -6.32 -3.38
CA THR A 295 -22.02 -5.49 -2.81
C THR A 295 -21.54 -4.86 -1.51
N TRP A 296 -21.22 -3.58 -1.54
CA TRP A 296 -20.67 -2.84 -0.41
C TRP A 296 -21.76 -2.33 0.52
N LYS A 297 -21.56 -2.49 1.85
CA LYS A 297 -22.47 -1.98 2.88
C LYS A 297 -22.08 -0.57 3.33
N ALA A 298 -20.76 -0.32 3.47
CA ALA A 298 -20.25 0.95 3.97
C ALA A 298 -20.37 2.07 2.92
N THR A 299 -20.91 3.22 3.32
CA THR A 299 -21.12 4.40 2.46
C THR A 299 -19.84 4.86 1.76
N LYS A 300 -18.71 4.86 2.46
CA LYS A 300 -17.40 5.23 1.88
C LYS A 300 -17.01 4.32 0.72
N LEU A 301 -17.21 3.01 0.85
CA LEU A 301 -16.92 2.04 -0.22
C LEU A 301 -17.87 2.22 -1.41
N GLN A 302 -19.16 2.46 -1.16
CA GLN A 302 -20.13 2.79 -2.21
C GLN A 302 -19.70 4.04 -2.97
N GLN A 303 -19.32 5.11 -2.28
CA GLN A 303 -18.81 6.34 -2.89
C GLN A 303 -17.55 6.10 -3.76
N LEU A 304 -16.65 5.20 -3.35
CA LEU A 304 -15.48 4.85 -4.15
C LEU A 304 -15.88 4.12 -5.44
N ILE A 305 -16.81 3.19 -5.36
CA ILE A 305 -17.34 2.52 -6.56
C ILE A 305 -18.08 3.49 -7.48
N ASP A 306 -18.84 4.42 -6.93
CA ASP A 306 -19.53 5.46 -7.72
C ASP A 306 -18.53 6.40 -8.42
N ARG A 307 -17.40 6.73 -7.80
CA ARG A 307 -16.30 7.48 -8.44
C ARG A 307 -15.68 6.76 -9.64
N LEU A 308 -15.79 5.44 -9.70
CA LEU A 308 -15.37 4.65 -10.85
C LEU A 308 -16.38 4.72 -12.00
N ASN A 309 -17.62 5.14 -11.77
CA ASN A 309 -18.66 5.30 -12.79
C ASN A 309 -18.64 6.73 -13.34
N ILE A 310 -18.07 6.94 -14.54
CA ILE A 310 -18.05 8.25 -15.19
C ILE A 310 -18.78 8.13 -16.53
N ASP A 311 -19.76 8.98 -16.76
CA ASP A 311 -20.49 9.17 -18.02
C ASP A 311 -21.05 7.88 -18.66
N GLY A 312 -21.49 6.92 -17.85
CA GLY A 312 -22.08 5.67 -18.34
C GLY A 312 -21.10 4.69 -18.98
N HIS A 313 -19.79 4.98 -18.96
CA HIS A 313 -18.75 4.07 -19.44
C HIS A 313 -18.12 3.29 -18.29
N SER A 314 -17.83 2.01 -18.53
CA SER A 314 -17.11 1.17 -17.58
C SER A 314 -15.61 1.51 -17.62
N PRO A 315 -15.00 1.98 -16.51
CA PRO A 315 -13.56 2.22 -16.45
C PRO A 315 -12.73 0.98 -16.79
N ALA A 316 -13.21 -0.19 -16.35
CA ALA A 316 -12.57 -1.47 -16.65
C ALA A 316 -12.54 -1.77 -18.15
N GLU A 317 -13.64 -1.46 -18.85
CA GLU A 317 -13.71 -1.62 -20.32
C GLU A 317 -12.80 -0.63 -21.02
N ALA A 318 -12.78 0.63 -20.57
CA ALA A 318 -11.89 1.65 -21.10
C ALA A 318 -10.40 1.26 -20.94
N LEU A 319 -10.00 0.80 -19.75
CA LEU A 319 -8.64 0.34 -19.48
C LEU A 319 -8.30 -0.94 -20.26
N MET A 320 -9.23 -1.90 -20.37
CA MET A 320 -9.02 -3.09 -21.22
C MET A 320 -8.93 -2.74 -22.70
N GLN A 321 -9.66 -1.71 -23.16
CA GLN A 321 -9.52 -1.22 -24.53
C GLN A 321 -8.12 -0.64 -24.75
N LEU A 322 -7.64 0.20 -23.85
CA LEU A 322 -6.29 0.74 -23.90
C LEU A 322 -5.24 -0.39 -23.92
N SER A 323 -5.37 -1.34 -23.00
CA SER A 323 -4.48 -2.50 -22.95
C SER A 323 -4.44 -3.26 -24.28
N LYS A 324 -5.59 -3.52 -24.91
CA LYS A 324 -5.64 -4.18 -26.22
C LYS A 324 -4.99 -3.39 -27.35
N GLU A 325 -5.15 -2.07 -27.38
CA GLU A 325 -4.51 -1.23 -28.43
C GLU A 325 -2.99 -1.19 -28.23
N LEU A 326 -2.53 -1.21 -26.97
CA LEU A 326 -1.12 -1.30 -26.64
C LEU A 326 -0.54 -2.69 -26.96
N ASP A 327 -1.24 -3.80 -26.62
CA ASP A 327 -0.85 -5.17 -26.98
C ASP A 327 -0.68 -5.34 -28.49
N ARG A 328 -1.50 -4.65 -29.28
CA ARG A 328 -1.41 -4.66 -30.75
C ARG A 328 -0.13 -4.00 -31.27
N LEU A 329 0.44 -3.05 -30.54
CA LEU A 329 1.76 -2.49 -30.91
C LEU A 329 2.88 -3.54 -30.80
N ASP A 330 2.73 -4.55 -29.94
CA ASP A 330 3.72 -5.63 -29.72
C ASP A 330 3.73 -6.67 -30.87
N LEU A 331 2.79 -6.62 -31.82
CA LEU A 331 2.83 -7.43 -33.06
C LEU A 331 4.08 -7.20 -33.91
N ARG A 332 4.83 -6.13 -33.63
CA ARG A 332 6.16 -5.83 -34.20
C ARG A 332 7.19 -6.96 -34.01
N ASN A 333 7.02 -7.81 -33.02
CA ASN A 333 7.93 -8.93 -32.76
C ASN A 333 7.92 -10.00 -33.89
N ASN A 334 6.88 -9.99 -34.76
CA ASN A 334 6.85 -10.79 -35.97
C ASN A 334 7.25 -9.92 -37.18
N GLN A 335 8.53 -9.97 -37.56
CA GLN A 335 9.11 -9.11 -38.60
C GLN A 335 8.38 -9.18 -39.95
N LEU A 336 7.94 -10.38 -40.39
CA LEU A 336 7.23 -10.51 -41.66
C LEU A 336 5.84 -9.87 -41.61
N LEU A 337 5.07 -10.14 -40.56
CA LEU A 337 3.75 -9.56 -40.38
C LEU A 337 3.83 -8.03 -40.22
N TYR A 338 4.87 -7.56 -39.54
CA TYR A 338 5.16 -6.15 -39.37
C TYR A 338 5.36 -5.42 -40.70
N VAL A 339 6.27 -5.91 -41.57
CA VAL A 339 6.53 -5.30 -42.88
C VAL A 339 5.26 -5.26 -43.73
N ILE A 340 4.47 -6.34 -43.75
CA ILE A 340 3.21 -6.40 -44.52
C ILE A 340 2.21 -5.35 -44.00
N LEU A 341 2.00 -5.27 -42.70
CA LEU A 341 1.03 -4.34 -42.09
C LEU A 341 1.46 -2.89 -42.24
N GLU A 342 2.76 -2.59 -42.06
CA GLU A 342 3.28 -1.23 -42.21
C GLU A 342 3.23 -0.74 -43.66
N GLY A 343 3.71 -1.54 -44.60
CA GLY A 343 3.66 -1.17 -46.02
C GLY A 343 2.25 -1.03 -46.56
N SER A 344 1.27 -1.84 -46.01
CA SER A 344 -0.11 -1.81 -46.51
C SER A 344 -0.96 -0.68 -45.94
N ILE A 345 -0.89 -0.41 -44.61
CA ILE A 345 -1.90 0.40 -43.90
C ILE A 345 -1.33 1.35 -42.84
N PHE A 346 -0.02 1.48 -42.73
CA PHE A 346 0.64 2.23 -41.63
C PHE A 346 0.07 1.80 -40.26
N PHE A 347 0.20 0.51 -39.97
CA PHE A 347 -0.47 -0.12 -38.83
C PHE A 347 -0.11 0.55 -37.49
N GLN A 348 1.17 0.83 -37.24
CA GLN A 348 1.60 1.47 -35.99
C GLN A 348 1.04 2.89 -35.84
N LEU A 349 1.07 3.69 -36.91
CA LEU A 349 0.47 5.02 -36.90
C LEU A 349 -1.03 4.95 -36.54
N ARG A 350 -1.74 3.94 -37.06
CA ARG A 350 -3.16 3.70 -36.69
C ARG A 350 -3.33 3.39 -35.21
N GLN A 351 -2.44 2.56 -34.64
CA GLN A 351 -2.52 2.20 -33.23
C GLN A 351 -2.22 3.43 -32.35
N VAL A 352 -1.18 4.20 -32.67
CA VAL A 352 -0.85 5.45 -31.94
C VAL A 352 -2.03 6.42 -31.98
N VAL A 353 -2.67 6.62 -33.14
CA VAL A 353 -3.85 7.50 -33.26
C VAL A 353 -5.03 6.97 -32.43
N ARG A 354 -5.23 5.65 -32.33
CA ARG A 354 -6.26 5.08 -31.47
C ARG A 354 -5.98 5.32 -30.00
N ILE A 355 -4.74 5.15 -29.58
CA ILE A 355 -4.29 5.41 -28.21
C ILE A 355 -4.44 6.89 -27.86
N GLU A 356 -4.05 7.79 -28.74
CA GLU A 356 -4.22 9.24 -28.53
C GLU A 356 -5.71 9.65 -28.46
N ARG A 357 -6.58 9.06 -29.28
CA ARG A 357 -8.04 9.27 -29.16
C ARG A 357 -8.60 8.75 -27.85
N TRP A 358 -8.11 7.61 -27.39
CA TRP A 358 -8.46 7.08 -26.08
C TRP A 358 -8.03 8.05 -24.97
N LYS A 359 -6.79 8.56 -25.05
CA LYS A 359 -6.25 9.55 -24.10
C LYS A 359 -7.07 10.84 -24.08
N GLU A 360 -7.43 11.38 -25.25
CA GLU A 360 -8.27 12.59 -25.34
C GLU A 360 -9.62 12.37 -24.65
N ARG A 361 -10.18 11.17 -24.75
CA ARG A 361 -11.50 10.84 -24.16
C ARG A 361 -11.42 10.53 -22.67
N TYR A 362 -10.43 9.77 -22.23
CA TYR A 362 -10.38 9.19 -20.88
C TYR A 362 -9.18 9.65 -20.04
N GLY A 363 -8.19 10.31 -20.62
CA GLY A 363 -6.94 10.66 -19.93
C GLY A 363 -7.15 11.47 -18.65
N ARG A 364 -8.10 12.42 -18.66
CA ARG A 364 -8.45 13.23 -17.49
C ARG A 364 -9.04 12.41 -16.33
N HIS A 365 -9.62 11.25 -16.63
CA HIS A 365 -10.24 10.38 -15.65
C HIS A 365 -9.30 9.26 -15.17
N LEU A 366 -8.26 8.98 -15.96
CA LEU A 366 -7.36 7.86 -15.71
C LEU A 366 -6.76 7.90 -14.29
N MET A 367 -6.13 9.02 -13.93
CA MET A 367 -5.52 9.14 -12.60
C MET A 367 -6.54 9.00 -11.48
N LYS A 368 -7.73 9.55 -11.63
CA LYS A 368 -8.80 9.44 -10.66
C LYS A 368 -9.25 7.98 -10.46
N TRP A 369 -9.24 7.16 -11.52
CA TRP A 369 -9.50 5.73 -11.40
C TRP A 369 -8.38 5.00 -10.65
N LEU A 370 -7.12 5.31 -10.97
CA LEU A 370 -5.97 4.71 -10.30
C LEU A 370 -5.93 5.09 -8.80
N GLU A 371 -6.14 6.36 -8.48
CA GLU A 371 -6.24 6.87 -7.10
C GLU A 371 -7.39 6.19 -6.32
N THR A 372 -8.55 5.99 -6.97
CA THR A 372 -9.68 5.30 -6.34
C THR A 372 -9.35 3.83 -6.04
N VAL A 373 -8.65 3.14 -6.94
CA VAL A 373 -8.17 1.78 -6.70
C VAL A 373 -7.11 1.77 -5.59
N GLY A 374 -6.21 2.75 -5.56
CA GLY A 374 -5.23 2.90 -4.48
C GLY A 374 -5.90 3.10 -3.11
N GLU A 375 -6.98 3.89 -3.04
CA GLU A 375 -7.76 4.08 -1.81
C GLU A 375 -8.47 2.77 -1.38
N LEU A 376 -8.98 1.99 -2.35
CA LEU A 376 -9.54 0.65 -2.07
C LEU A 376 -8.47 -0.33 -1.58
N ASP A 377 -7.28 -0.31 -2.17
CA ASP A 377 -6.13 -1.14 -1.78
C ASP A 377 -5.66 -0.82 -0.35
N ALA A 378 -5.58 0.48 -0.02
CA ALA A 378 -5.31 0.95 1.34
C ALA A 378 -6.37 0.43 2.34
N LEU A 379 -7.66 0.50 1.98
CA LEU A 379 -8.74 -0.04 2.81
C LEU A 379 -8.69 -1.57 2.92
N CYS A 380 -8.27 -2.30 1.87
CA CYS A 380 -8.01 -3.75 1.95
C CYS A 380 -6.93 -4.06 2.98
N SER A 381 -5.88 -3.26 3.02
CA SER A 381 -4.78 -3.38 3.97
C SER A 381 -5.25 -3.16 5.40
N LEU A 382 -5.96 -2.05 5.68
CA LEU A 382 -6.54 -1.77 6.99
C LEU A 382 -7.58 -2.84 7.39
N GLY A 383 -8.38 -3.33 6.43
CA GLY A 383 -9.33 -4.41 6.65
C GLY A 383 -8.64 -5.75 6.98
N THR A 384 -7.46 -6.01 6.41
CA THR A 384 -6.65 -7.19 6.75
C THR A 384 -6.09 -7.08 8.17
N PHE A 385 -5.58 -5.91 8.54
CA PHE A 385 -5.15 -5.63 9.91
C PHE A 385 -6.30 -5.85 10.92
N ALA A 386 -7.48 -5.31 10.64
CA ALA A 386 -8.65 -5.49 11.48
C ALA A 386 -9.11 -6.95 11.58
N TYR A 387 -9.05 -7.71 10.49
CA TYR A 387 -9.38 -9.14 10.46
C TYR A 387 -8.38 -9.96 11.29
N ASN A 388 -7.10 -9.63 11.20
CA ASN A 388 -6.03 -10.35 11.91
C ASN A 388 -6.03 -10.10 13.42
N HIS A 389 -6.72 -9.05 13.89
CA HIS A 389 -6.83 -8.67 15.30
C HIS A 389 -8.29 -8.60 15.78
N PRO A 390 -9.01 -9.73 15.84
CA PRO A 390 -10.43 -9.75 16.22
C PRO A 390 -10.67 -9.30 17.66
N GLU A 391 -9.65 -9.34 18.52
CA GLU A 391 -9.69 -8.87 19.90
C GLU A 391 -9.58 -7.35 20.06
N TYR A 392 -9.25 -6.62 18.97
CA TYR A 392 -9.15 -5.16 19.00
C TYR A 392 -10.53 -4.51 18.89
N THR A 393 -10.65 -3.33 19.49
CA THR A 393 -11.94 -2.62 19.58
C THR A 393 -11.93 -1.38 18.70
N TYR A 394 -13.04 -1.14 17.99
CA TYR A 394 -13.23 0.14 17.29
C TYR A 394 -13.54 1.25 18.30
N PRO A 395 -12.76 2.34 18.29
CA PRO A 395 -12.95 3.44 19.23
C PRO A 395 -14.23 4.23 18.96
N SER A 396 -14.81 4.78 20.03
CA SER A 396 -15.88 5.77 19.95
C SER A 396 -15.27 7.16 19.77
N ILE A 397 -15.69 7.90 18.73
CA ILE A 397 -15.20 9.25 18.47
C ILE A 397 -16.11 10.25 19.18
N SER A 398 -15.53 11.00 20.15
CA SER A 398 -16.24 11.97 20.96
C SER A 398 -16.37 13.34 20.29
N ASN A 399 -17.46 14.05 20.58
CA ASN A 399 -17.59 15.47 20.27
C ASN A 399 -17.17 16.38 21.46
N LYS A 400 -16.88 15.77 22.64
CA LYS A 400 -16.41 16.55 23.78
C LYS A 400 -14.94 16.87 23.59
N PRO A 401 -14.57 18.15 23.54
CA PRO A 401 -13.19 18.54 23.37
C PRO A 401 -12.26 17.82 24.34
N PHE A 402 -11.26 17.13 23.78
CA PHE A 402 -10.18 16.45 24.47
C PHE A 402 -10.55 15.32 25.44
N GLN A 403 -11.68 14.69 25.26
CA GLN A 403 -11.93 13.47 25.97
C GLN A 403 -11.05 12.35 25.37
N PHE A 404 -10.17 11.76 26.21
CA PHE A 404 -9.42 10.54 25.87
C PHE A 404 -9.51 9.59 27.05
N VAL A 405 -10.26 8.51 26.88
CA VAL A 405 -10.49 7.52 27.94
C VAL A 405 -10.24 6.14 27.36
N ALA A 406 -9.16 5.51 27.79
CA ALA A 406 -8.75 4.19 27.36
C ALA A 406 -8.70 3.22 28.55
N THR A 407 -9.24 2.02 28.36
CA THR A 407 -9.18 0.95 29.34
C THR A 407 -8.37 -0.23 28.78
N ALA A 408 -7.43 -0.71 29.56
CA ALA A 408 -6.57 -1.85 29.24
C ALA A 408 -5.91 -1.72 27.85
N MET A 409 -5.26 -0.60 27.59
CA MET A 409 -4.57 -0.30 26.34
C MET A 409 -3.19 -0.94 26.30
N GLY A 410 -2.88 -1.65 25.22
CA GLY A 410 -1.59 -2.29 24.95
C GLY A 410 -0.94 -1.80 23.66
N HIS A 411 0.34 -2.09 23.49
CA HIS A 411 1.05 -1.74 22.26
C HIS A 411 0.79 -2.77 21.16
N PRO A 412 0.27 -2.40 19.98
CA PRO A 412 -0.17 -3.35 18.95
C PRO A 412 0.96 -4.21 18.35
N LEU A 413 2.22 -3.77 18.45
CA LEU A 413 3.38 -4.51 17.94
C LEU A 413 4.07 -5.39 19.00
N MET A 414 3.55 -5.41 20.24
CA MET A 414 4.09 -6.26 21.29
C MET A 414 3.35 -7.61 21.31
N PRO A 415 4.08 -8.73 21.45
CA PRO A 415 3.45 -10.04 21.68
C PRO A 415 2.47 -9.98 22.85
N ALA A 416 1.29 -10.58 22.70
CA ALA A 416 0.20 -10.49 23.69
C ALA A 416 0.62 -10.95 25.10
N GLU A 417 1.52 -11.94 25.17
CA GLU A 417 2.05 -12.48 26.43
C GLU A 417 2.98 -11.51 27.18
N GLN A 418 3.64 -10.60 26.46
CA GLN A 418 4.57 -9.61 27.02
C GLN A 418 3.94 -8.23 27.19
N CYS A 419 2.74 -8.03 26.59
CA CYS A 419 2.07 -6.74 26.54
C CYS A 419 1.32 -6.45 27.85
N VAL A 420 1.90 -5.63 28.72
CA VAL A 420 1.21 -5.16 29.93
C VAL A 420 0.29 -4.00 29.56
N LYS A 421 -1.01 -4.24 29.68
CA LYS A 421 -2.04 -3.23 29.34
C LYS A 421 -2.26 -2.26 30.50
N ASN A 422 -2.39 -0.96 30.19
CA ASN A 422 -2.64 0.11 31.16
C ASN A 422 -3.82 0.99 30.72
N ASP A 423 -4.39 1.72 31.68
CA ASP A 423 -5.45 2.70 31.43
C ASP A 423 -4.83 4.07 31.15
N ALA A 424 -5.58 4.94 30.45
CA ALA A 424 -5.22 6.35 30.25
C ALA A 424 -6.50 7.19 30.25
N ILE A 425 -6.54 8.22 31.09
CA ILE A 425 -7.74 9.05 31.27
C ILE A 425 -7.35 10.52 31.18
N ILE A 426 -7.81 11.20 30.13
CA ILE A 426 -7.82 12.65 29.98
C ILE A 426 -9.28 13.07 29.83
N PRO A 427 -9.90 13.64 30.86
CA PRO A 427 -11.35 13.84 30.91
C PRO A 427 -11.82 15.15 30.26
N SER A 428 -10.95 16.14 30.15
CA SER A 428 -11.32 17.52 29.80
C SER A 428 -10.15 18.31 29.18
N ARG A 429 -10.37 19.59 28.91
CA ARG A 429 -9.38 20.56 28.45
C ARG A 429 -9.38 21.78 29.39
N PRO A 430 -8.21 22.31 29.84
CA PRO A 430 -6.87 21.73 29.69
C PRO A 430 -6.66 20.54 30.64
N PHE A 431 -5.81 19.59 30.23
CA PHE A 431 -5.45 18.45 31.10
C PHE A 431 -4.10 17.85 30.72
N PHE A 432 -3.25 17.60 31.73
CA PHE A 432 -1.98 16.92 31.56
C PHE A 432 -1.82 15.73 32.49
N LEU A 433 -1.33 14.61 31.94
CA LEU A 433 -0.81 13.50 32.72
C LEU A 433 0.71 13.68 32.87
N ILE A 434 1.20 13.73 34.11
CA ILE A 434 2.64 13.72 34.40
C ILE A 434 3.00 12.32 34.88
N ILE A 435 3.92 11.68 34.16
CA ILE A 435 4.33 10.29 34.42
C ILE A 435 5.79 10.29 34.88
N THR A 436 5.98 9.91 36.15
CA THR A 436 7.31 9.80 36.76
C THR A 436 7.78 8.34 36.81
N GLY A 437 9.06 8.11 37.03
CA GLY A 437 9.61 6.76 37.21
C GLY A 437 11.04 6.63 36.68
N ALA A 438 11.69 5.55 37.06
CA ALA A 438 13.05 5.24 36.66
C ALA A 438 13.18 4.93 35.15
N ASN A 439 14.43 4.96 34.65
CA ASN A 439 14.71 4.43 33.31
C ASN A 439 14.36 2.92 33.27
N MET A 440 13.95 2.44 32.10
CA MET A 440 13.51 1.05 31.85
C MET A 440 12.18 0.65 32.52
N ALA A 441 11.55 1.54 33.29
CA ALA A 441 10.27 1.23 33.97
C ALA A 441 9.04 1.17 33.03
N GLY A 442 9.19 1.53 31.74
CA GLY A 442 8.13 1.43 30.74
C GLY A 442 7.49 2.75 30.31
N LYS A 443 7.95 3.92 30.80
CA LYS A 443 7.40 5.24 30.45
C LYS A 443 7.30 5.50 28.95
N SER A 444 8.41 5.42 28.24
CA SER A 444 8.45 5.70 26.78
C SER A 444 7.63 4.69 25.96
N THR A 445 7.58 3.42 26.41
CA THR A 445 6.72 2.40 25.81
C THR A 445 5.24 2.75 25.98
N TYR A 446 4.85 3.23 27.17
CA TYR A 446 3.47 3.66 27.43
C TYR A 446 3.07 4.88 26.59
N LEU A 447 3.95 5.89 26.46
CA LEU A 447 3.70 7.04 25.61
C LEU A 447 3.51 6.64 24.14
N ARG A 448 4.37 5.75 23.62
CA ARG A 448 4.21 5.21 22.27
C ARG A 448 2.93 4.39 22.12
N THR A 449 2.57 3.61 23.14
CA THR A 449 1.32 2.85 23.13
C THR A 449 0.12 3.77 22.94
N ILE A 450 0.08 4.90 23.65
CA ILE A 450 -0.98 5.88 23.48
C ILE A 450 -0.94 6.51 22.10
N GLY A 451 0.22 6.98 21.64
CA GLY A 451 0.37 7.64 20.35
C GLY A 451 -0.02 6.75 19.16
N VAL A 452 0.42 5.48 19.17
CA VAL A 452 0.10 4.52 18.11
C VAL A 452 -1.38 4.17 18.09
N ASN A 453 -2.02 3.91 19.25
CA ASN A 453 -3.46 3.64 19.31
C ASN A 453 -4.30 4.87 18.95
N TYR A 454 -3.84 6.08 19.32
CA TYR A 454 -4.46 7.33 18.89
C TYR A 454 -4.45 7.46 17.37
N LEU A 455 -3.30 7.20 16.75
CA LEU A 455 -3.16 7.21 15.29
C LEU A 455 -4.06 6.16 14.63
N LEU A 456 -4.04 4.91 15.11
CA LEU A 456 -4.91 3.83 14.60
C LEU A 456 -6.39 4.25 14.64
N ALA A 457 -6.82 4.85 15.74
CA ALA A 457 -8.17 5.38 15.88
C ALA A 457 -8.50 6.44 14.82
N CYS A 458 -7.60 7.41 14.64
CA CYS A 458 -7.78 8.53 13.70
C CYS A 458 -7.67 8.12 12.21
N ILE A 459 -7.01 6.99 11.90
CA ILE A 459 -7.03 6.42 10.54
C ILE A 459 -8.18 5.42 10.32
N GLY A 460 -9.06 5.23 11.30
CA GLY A 460 -10.25 4.40 11.19
C GLY A 460 -10.04 2.91 11.48
N CYS A 461 -8.92 2.52 12.11
CA CYS A 461 -8.63 1.15 12.50
C CYS A 461 -9.16 0.79 13.89
N PRO A 462 -9.34 -0.50 14.19
CA PRO A 462 -9.48 -0.95 15.56
C PRO A 462 -8.18 -0.79 16.33
N VAL A 463 -8.27 -0.65 17.66
CA VAL A 463 -7.16 -0.31 18.55
C VAL A 463 -6.94 -1.42 19.60
N CYS A 464 -5.69 -1.59 20.03
CA CYS A 464 -5.30 -2.60 21.02
C CYS A 464 -5.72 -2.17 22.43
N CYS A 465 -7.02 -2.19 22.72
CA CYS A 465 -7.56 -1.90 24.05
C CYS A 465 -8.93 -2.57 24.27
N LYS A 466 -9.40 -2.59 25.53
CA LYS A 466 -10.74 -3.08 25.85
C LYS A 466 -11.81 -2.05 25.44
N GLN A 467 -11.53 -0.77 25.65
CA GLN A 467 -12.42 0.34 25.28
C GLN A 467 -11.60 1.60 25.08
N LEU A 468 -11.94 2.39 24.05
CA LEU A 468 -11.39 3.71 23.81
C LEU A 468 -12.49 4.67 23.39
N THR A 469 -12.53 5.83 24.05
CA THR A 469 -13.29 7.00 23.61
C THR A 469 -12.29 8.14 23.45
N LEU A 470 -12.24 8.77 22.28
CA LEU A 470 -11.32 9.86 22.02
C LEU A 470 -11.96 11.02 21.25
N TYR A 471 -11.45 12.22 21.51
CA TYR A 471 -11.65 13.40 20.67
C TYR A 471 -10.50 13.50 19.66
N PRO A 472 -10.75 13.62 18.36
CA PRO A 472 -9.70 13.69 17.36
C PRO A 472 -9.12 15.12 17.33
N ALA A 473 -7.84 15.24 17.67
CA ALA A 473 -7.05 16.46 17.57
C ALA A 473 -5.75 16.17 16.79
N GLN A 474 -5.02 17.18 16.41
CA GLN A 474 -3.72 17.00 15.75
C GLN A 474 -2.70 16.41 16.73
N LEU A 475 -2.14 15.25 16.41
CA LEU A 475 -1.11 14.61 17.22
C LEU A 475 0.24 15.28 17.02
N ILE A 476 0.95 15.55 18.12
CA ILE A 476 2.33 16.01 18.09
C ILE A 476 3.11 15.33 19.22
N THR A 477 4.31 14.85 18.92
CA THR A 477 5.12 14.13 19.90
C THR A 477 6.53 14.71 19.99
N SER A 478 7.21 14.50 21.11
CA SER A 478 8.65 14.70 21.28
C SER A 478 9.18 13.61 22.20
N LEU A 479 9.43 12.42 21.63
CA LEU A 479 9.85 11.22 22.35
C LEU A 479 11.32 10.90 22.10
N ARG A 480 11.80 11.23 20.92
CA ARG A 480 13.20 11.05 20.51
C ARG A 480 13.75 12.38 20.06
N THR A 481 15.00 12.59 20.35
CA THR A 481 15.78 13.67 19.79
C THR A 481 16.83 13.02 18.90
N SER A 482 16.89 13.41 17.64
CA SER A 482 17.92 13.00 16.71
C SER A 482 19.00 14.09 16.66
N ASP A 483 20.27 13.71 16.84
CA ASP A 483 21.37 14.58 16.46
C ASP A 483 21.41 14.70 14.95
N SER A 484 21.27 15.90 14.42
CA SER A 484 21.58 16.19 13.03
C SER A 484 23.00 16.72 12.95
N LEU A 485 23.95 15.83 12.67
CA LEU A 485 25.35 16.22 12.39
C LEU A 485 25.47 17.08 11.13
N THR A 486 24.44 17.08 10.28
CA THR A 486 24.43 17.82 9.01
C THR A 486 24.10 19.30 9.18
N ASP A 487 23.33 19.69 10.20
CA ASP A 487 22.82 21.07 10.33
C ASP A 487 23.59 21.90 11.35
N ASN A 488 24.67 21.38 11.97
CA ASN A 488 25.44 22.06 13.04
C ASN A 488 24.56 22.57 14.21
N GLU A 489 23.34 22.05 14.37
CA GLU A 489 22.44 22.42 15.45
C GLU A 489 22.69 21.55 16.68
N SER A 490 22.83 22.18 17.84
CA SER A 490 22.90 21.42 19.08
C SER A 490 21.57 20.74 19.36
N TYR A 491 21.63 19.53 19.88
CA TYR A 491 20.51 18.74 20.38
C TYR A 491 19.46 19.59 21.15
N PHE A 492 19.93 20.46 22.03
CA PHE A 492 19.08 21.34 22.80
C PHE A 492 18.30 22.35 21.94
N PHE A 493 18.94 22.89 20.90
CA PHE A 493 18.30 23.88 20.02
C PHE A 493 17.22 23.24 19.15
N ALA A 494 17.43 22.03 18.64
CA ALA A 494 16.43 21.28 17.90
C ALA A 494 15.18 20.97 18.78
N GLU A 495 15.40 20.60 20.04
CA GLU A 495 14.32 20.40 21.01
C GLU A 495 13.54 21.69 21.26
N LEU A 496 14.23 22.81 21.46
CA LEU A 496 13.58 24.13 21.64
C LEU A 496 12.75 24.56 20.43
N LYS A 497 13.23 24.31 19.19
CA LYS A 497 12.45 24.55 17.97
C LYS A 497 11.16 23.76 17.98
N ARG A 498 11.21 22.48 18.37
CA ARG A 498 10.05 21.60 18.42
C ARG A 498 9.03 22.08 19.46
N LEU A 499 9.49 22.43 20.67
CA LEU A 499 8.65 23.01 21.72
C LEU A 499 8.05 24.36 21.30
N LYS A 500 8.83 25.21 20.64
CA LYS A 500 8.35 26.48 20.08
C LYS A 500 7.25 26.24 19.06
N ARG A 501 7.43 25.29 18.14
CA ARG A 501 6.39 24.93 17.14
C ARG A 501 5.08 24.51 17.80
N ILE A 502 5.13 23.75 18.91
CA ILE A 502 3.93 23.39 19.67
C ILE A 502 3.22 24.66 20.19
N ILE A 503 3.98 25.59 20.79
CA ILE A 503 3.45 26.84 21.33
C ILE A 503 2.85 27.70 20.22
N ASP A 504 3.52 27.81 19.07
CA ASP A 504 3.04 28.57 17.91
C ASP A 504 1.71 28.02 17.39
N LEU A 505 1.59 26.70 17.23
CA LEU A 505 0.35 26.04 16.81
C LEU A 505 -0.79 26.24 17.83
N LEU A 506 -0.51 26.19 19.13
CA LEU A 506 -1.50 26.48 20.17
C LEU A 506 -1.97 27.94 20.13
N ASN A 507 -1.05 28.89 19.89
CA ASN A 507 -1.40 30.30 19.71
C ASN A 507 -2.24 30.56 18.44
N GLU A 508 -2.06 29.75 17.40
CA GLU A 508 -2.91 29.75 16.20
C GLU A 508 -4.30 29.15 16.46
N GLY A 509 -4.55 28.65 17.67
CA GLY A 509 -5.83 28.04 18.04
C GLY A 509 -6.00 26.59 17.54
N LYS A 510 -4.90 25.91 17.14
CA LYS A 510 -4.96 24.51 16.76
C LYS A 510 -5.22 23.61 17.98
N GLU A 511 -6.04 22.61 17.78
CA GLU A 511 -6.28 21.59 18.81
C GLU A 511 -5.22 20.49 18.71
N LEU A 512 -4.38 20.41 19.75
CA LEU A 512 -3.25 19.48 19.79
C LEU A 512 -3.43 18.43 20.89
N PHE A 513 -3.07 17.18 20.57
CA PHE A 513 -2.78 16.14 21.53
C PHE A 513 -1.27 15.97 21.64
N ILE A 514 -0.69 16.35 22.78
CA ILE A 514 0.75 16.51 22.97
C ILE A 514 1.30 15.32 23.77
N ILE A 515 2.34 14.65 23.26
CA ILE A 515 3.02 13.55 23.97
C ILE A 515 4.52 13.85 24.04
N LEU A 516 5.04 14.03 25.26
CA LEU A 516 6.42 14.42 25.51
C LEU A 516 7.16 13.39 26.38
N ASP A 517 8.43 13.14 26.07
CA ASP A 517 9.30 12.28 26.89
C ASP A 517 10.59 13.05 27.23
N GLU A 518 10.73 13.41 28.50
CA GLU A 518 11.87 14.15 29.04
C GLU A 518 12.23 15.43 28.25
N ILE A 519 11.63 16.54 28.61
CA ILE A 519 11.91 17.83 28.00
C ILE A 519 13.20 18.48 28.57
N LEU A 520 13.84 19.29 27.72
CA LEU A 520 15.03 20.10 28.03
C LEU A 520 16.24 19.27 28.51
N LYS A 521 16.52 18.15 27.77
CA LYS A 521 17.62 17.23 28.12
C LYS A 521 19.03 17.83 27.96
N GLY A 522 19.20 18.87 27.15
CA GLY A 522 20.49 19.41 26.76
C GLY A 522 21.00 20.56 27.63
N THR A 523 20.44 20.84 28.82
CA THR A 523 20.84 21.94 29.71
C THR A 523 21.15 21.48 31.12
N ASN A 524 21.63 22.37 31.98
CA ASN A 524 21.91 22.06 33.37
C ASN A 524 20.61 21.76 34.16
N SER A 525 20.74 21.08 35.31
CA SER A 525 19.60 20.60 36.08
C SER A 525 18.67 21.69 36.57
N ALA A 526 19.21 22.84 36.99
CA ALA A 526 18.41 23.95 37.53
C ALA A 526 17.58 24.63 36.42
N ASP A 527 18.18 24.91 35.26
CA ASP A 527 17.48 25.48 34.10
C ASP A 527 16.45 24.49 33.54
N LYS A 528 16.78 23.18 33.49
CA LYS A 528 15.86 22.14 33.10
C LYS A 528 14.60 22.13 33.97
N GLN A 529 14.76 22.14 35.29
CA GLN A 529 13.65 22.13 36.25
C GLN A 529 12.76 23.36 36.09
N LYS A 530 13.36 24.55 36.13
CA LYS A 530 12.63 25.82 36.00
C LYS A 530 11.92 25.91 34.65
N GLY A 531 12.64 25.63 33.56
CA GLY A 531 12.10 25.68 32.21
C GLY A 531 10.96 24.69 31.99
N SER A 532 11.06 23.48 32.55
CA SER A 532 10.00 22.46 32.44
C SER A 532 8.73 22.87 33.19
N LEU A 533 8.87 23.43 34.41
CA LEU A 533 7.74 23.96 35.18
C LEU A 533 7.03 25.09 34.43
N ASP A 534 7.80 26.05 33.92
CA ASP A 534 7.26 27.20 33.20
C ASP A 534 6.61 26.80 31.88
N LEU A 535 7.17 25.82 31.17
CA LEU A 535 6.57 25.28 29.94
C LEU A 535 5.21 24.62 30.20
N ILE A 536 5.08 23.78 31.23
CA ILE A 536 3.79 23.15 31.56
C ILE A 536 2.79 24.22 32.01
N ARG A 537 3.18 25.24 32.79
CA ARG A 537 2.31 26.37 33.10
C ARG A 537 1.83 27.08 31.83
N GLN A 538 2.73 27.31 30.87
CA GLN A 538 2.39 27.91 29.57
C GLN A 538 1.38 27.06 28.82
N PHE A 539 1.56 25.73 28.77
CA PHE A 539 0.58 24.81 28.16
C PHE A 539 -0.78 24.86 28.84
N MET A 540 -0.82 24.96 30.17
CA MET A 540 -2.08 25.13 30.91
C MET A 540 -2.78 26.42 30.56
N HIS A 541 -2.04 27.55 30.45
CA HIS A 541 -2.60 28.85 30.01
C HIS A 541 -3.13 28.79 28.57
N LEU A 542 -2.43 28.08 27.67
CA LEU A 542 -2.83 27.89 26.28
C LEU A 542 -3.93 26.82 26.11
N GLN A 543 -4.48 26.31 27.21
CA GLN A 543 -5.55 25.28 27.17
C GLN A 543 -5.12 24.02 26.42
N ALA A 544 -3.88 23.59 26.54
CA ALA A 544 -3.36 22.41 25.89
C ALA A 544 -3.74 21.12 26.62
N ASN A 545 -3.67 20.00 25.91
CA ASN A 545 -3.86 18.65 26.44
C ASN A 545 -2.68 17.76 26.09
N GLY A 546 -2.25 16.95 27.04
CA GLY A 546 -1.16 16.04 26.75
C GLY A 546 -0.73 15.13 27.89
N ILE A 547 0.36 14.46 27.60
CA ILE A 547 1.05 13.53 28.50
C ILE A 547 2.53 13.86 28.46
N ILE A 548 3.15 13.93 29.60
CA ILE A 548 4.59 14.10 29.74
C ILE A 548 5.18 13.03 30.65
N ALA A 549 6.18 12.32 30.16
CA ALA A 549 7.02 11.49 31.01
C ALA A 549 8.28 12.26 31.42
N THR A 550 8.70 12.09 32.68
CA THR A 550 9.86 12.81 33.23
C THR A 550 10.52 12.04 34.38
N HIS A 551 11.77 12.31 34.60
CA HIS A 551 12.50 11.90 35.80
C HIS A 551 12.48 13.00 36.88
N ASP A 552 12.06 14.21 36.53
CA ASP A 552 11.99 15.32 37.49
C ASP A 552 10.70 15.23 38.32
N LEU A 553 10.89 14.89 39.59
CA LEU A 553 9.79 14.72 40.53
C LEU A 553 9.12 16.07 40.90
N LEU A 554 9.82 17.20 40.70
CA LEU A 554 9.27 18.54 40.97
C LEU A 554 8.10 18.87 40.02
N LEU A 555 8.08 18.34 38.80
CA LEU A 555 6.92 18.52 37.95
C LEU A 555 5.64 17.99 38.58
N GLY A 556 5.74 16.98 39.43
CA GLY A 556 4.60 16.43 40.17
C GLY A 556 3.90 17.47 41.08
N THR A 557 4.62 18.49 41.56
CA THR A 557 4.03 19.54 42.40
C THR A 557 3.05 20.44 41.63
N LEU A 558 3.05 20.41 40.30
CA LEU A 558 2.08 21.16 39.50
C LEU A 558 0.64 20.63 39.68
N ALA A 559 0.43 19.39 40.12
CA ALA A 559 -0.88 18.91 40.46
C ALA A 559 -1.53 19.67 41.60
N ASP A 560 -0.75 20.16 42.56
CA ASP A 560 -1.23 21.01 43.67
C ASP A 560 -1.61 22.42 43.20
N GLN A 561 -0.91 22.93 42.15
CA GLN A 561 -1.19 24.26 41.55
C GLN A 561 -2.40 24.21 40.58
N PHE A 562 -2.64 23.06 39.94
CA PHE A 562 -3.72 22.86 38.96
C PHE A 562 -4.55 21.64 39.31
N PRO A 563 -5.25 21.63 40.46
CA PRO A 563 -6.07 20.52 40.88
C PRO A 563 -7.13 20.22 39.82
N GLU A 564 -7.46 18.95 39.60
CA GLU A 564 -8.37 18.46 38.55
C GLU A 564 -7.90 18.63 37.10
N LYS A 565 -6.80 19.37 36.83
CA LYS A 565 -6.26 19.60 35.49
C LYS A 565 -4.92 18.92 35.26
N ILE A 566 -4.23 18.52 36.31
CA ILE A 566 -3.00 17.75 36.26
C ILE A 566 -3.14 16.55 37.16
N ARG A 567 -2.80 15.36 36.66
CA ARG A 567 -2.71 14.13 37.46
C ARG A 567 -1.34 13.50 37.32
N ASN A 568 -0.85 13.03 38.45
CA ASN A 568 0.43 12.34 38.55
C ASN A 568 0.22 10.83 38.52
N TYR A 569 1.02 10.18 37.69
CA TYR A 569 1.16 8.72 37.66
C TYR A 569 2.63 8.34 37.69
N CYS A 570 2.92 7.11 38.07
CA CYS A 570 4.28 6.62 38.09
C CYS A 570 4.39 5.17 37.64
N PHE A 571 5.57 4.85 37.12
CA PHE A 571 6.06 3.49 36.95
C PHE A 571 7.13 3.22 37.98
N GLU A 572 6.90 2.29 38.87
CA GLU A 572 7.84 1.91 39.92
C GLU A 572 8.46 0.54 39.64
N ALA A 573 9.69 0.39 40.09
CA ALA A 573 10.33 -0.90 40.14
C ALA A 573 10.18 -1.49 41.55
N ASP A 574 9.83 -2.74 41.63
CA ASP A 574 9.76 -3.49 42.88
C ASP A 574 11.13 -4.18 43.11
N ILE A 575 11.69 -4.04 44.31
CA ILE A 575 12.89 -4.75 44.71
C ILE A 575 12.44 -5.96 45.56
N LYS A 576 12.59 -7.16 45.01
CA LYS A 576 12.31 -8.44 45.71
C LYS A 576 13.58 -9.30 45.66
N ASP A 577 13.93 -9.89 46.78
CA ASP A 577 15.05 -10.81 46.93
C ASP A 577 16.38 -10.27 46.33
N ASN A 578 16.66 -8.98 46.52
CA ASN A 578 17.82 -8.30 45.95
C ASN A 578 17.82 -8.29 44.39
N GLU A 579 16.66 -8.46 43.78
CA GLU A 579 16.43 -8.33 42.33
C GLU A 579 15.45 -7.20 42.01
N LEU A 580 15.80 -6.44 40.95
CA LEU A 580 14.94 -5.38 40.43
C LEU A 580 13.95 -6.01 39.44
N SER A 581 12.68 -5.88 39.74
CA SER A 581 11.60 -6.32 38.85
C SER A 581 10.71 -5.13 38.47
N PHE A 582 10.24 -5.13 37.22
CA PHE A 582 9.35 -4.09 36.72
C PHE A 582 7.98 -4.70 36.43
N SER A 583 6.97 -4.21 37.12
CA SER A 583 5.57 -4.64 36.86
C SER A 583 5.01 -4.05 35.56
N TYR A 584 5.60 -2.98 35.05
CA TYR A 584 5.11 -2.18 33.91
C TYR A 584 3.65 -1.70 34.08
N LYS A 585 3.16 -1.66 35.32
CA LYS A 585 1.83 -1.17 35.67
C LYS A 585 1.89 0.28 36.12
N LEU A 586 1.01 1.09 35.52
CA LEU A 586 0.82 2.49 35.90
C LEU A 586 0.15 2.56 37.27
N ARG A 587 0.71 3.37 38.19
CA ARG A 587 0.20 3.63 39.54
C ARG A 587 -0.07 5.12 39.70
N GLU A 588 -1.06 5.48 40.50
CA GLU A 588 -1.31 6.89 40.84
C GLU A 588 -0.22 7.44 41.77
N GLY A 589 0.14 8.71 41.57
CA GLY A 589 1.11 9.41 42.38
C GLY A 589 2.46 9.66 41.69
N VAL A 590 3.43 10.09 42.47
CA VAL A 590 4.81 10.40 42.02
C VAL A 590 5.74 9.26 42.46
N ALA A 591 6.67 8.85 41.60
CA ALA A 591 7.62 7.77 41.91
C ALA A 591 8.45 8.11 43.17
N GLN A 592 8.57 7.13 44.08
CA GLN A 592 9.33 7.30 45.32
C GLN A 592 10.76 6.76 45.23
N ASN A 593 10.98 5.75 44.38
CA ASN A 593 12.26 5.05 44.28
C ASN A 593 12.97 5.32 42.95
N MET A 594 14.12 5.96 43.00
CA MET A 594 15.05 6.14 41.88
C MET A 594 16.12 5.04 41.93
N ASN A 595 15.95 3.95 41.18
CA ASN A 595 16.71 2.71 41.33
C ASN A 595 18.12 2.71 40.69
N ALA A 596 18.61 3.85 40.24
CA ALA A 596 19.93 3.95 39.59
C ALA A 596 21.07 3.50 40.51
N CYS A 597 21.06 3.92 41.77
CA CYS A 597 22.08 3.54 42.75
C CYS A 597 22.08 2.04 43.03
N PHE A 598 20.88 1.41 43.10
CA PHE A 598 20.75 -0.04 43.27
C PHE A 598 21.33 -0.82 42.07
N LEU A 599 21.05 -0.38 40.85
CA LEU A 599 21.61 -0.99 39.63
C LEU A 599 23.14 -0.83 39.56
N MET A 600 23.67 0.34 39.91
CA MET A 600 25.11 0.59 39.97
C MET A 600 25.79 -0.33 40.99
N LYS A 601 25.20 -0.51 42.16
CA LYS A 601 25.69 -1.43 43.20
C LYS A 601 25.65 -2.90 42.70
N LYS A 602 24.56 -3.32 42.05
CA LYS A 602 24.41 -4.68 41.49
C LYS A 602 25.38 -4.96 40.34
N MET A 603 25.74 -3.96 39.55
CA MET A 603 26.71 -4.06 38.46
C MET A 603 28.20 -4.00 38.92
N GLY A 604 28.43 -3.88 40.23
CA GLY A 604 29.80 -3.81 40.77
C GLY A 604 30.47 -2.45 40.58
N ILE A 605 29.69 -1.42 40.23
CA ILE A 605 30.14 -0.04 40.24
C ILE A 605 30.09 0.38 41.69
N THR A 606 31.21 0.34 42.39
CA THR A 606 31.29 0.58 43.83
C THR A 606 30.85 1.98 44.19
N ILE A 607 29.73 2.09 44.93
CA ILE A 607 29.41 3.25 45.73
C ILE A 607 29.91 2.93 47.13
N GLN A 608 30.89 3.67 47.67
CA GLN A 608 31.26 3.56 49.07
C GLN A 608 30.08 4.11 49.87
N ASP A 609 29.49 3.28 50.72
CA ASP A 609 28.53 3.74 51.73
C ASP A 609 29.37 4.56 52.74
N GLU A 610 29.18 5.91 52.83
CA GLU A 610 29.58 6.71 53.94
C GLU A 610 28.76 6.43 55.19
#